data_5a1ad2d7bed04a0ad1e72bcbaf3e2a51
#
_entry.id   5a1ad2d7bed04a0ad1e72bcbaf3e2a51
#
_cell.length_a   1.000
_cell.length_b   1.000
_cell.length_c   1.000
_cell.angle_alpha   90.00
_cell.angle_beta   90.00
_cell.angle_gamma   90.00
#
_symmetry.space_group_name_H-M   'P 1'
#
loop_
_entity.id
_entity.type
_entity.pdbx_description
1 polymer ?
#
loop_
_entity_poly.entity_id
_entity_poly.type
_entity_poly.pdbx_seq_one_letter_code
_entity_poly.pdbx_strand_id
1 'polypeptide(L)'
;PMEQTGRLWDTIYEAGQEYDLRPVGTGVYGATGRMEKGYRLIGAELETDYNPVEAGLDFHGVKDADFIGKDAYVEAMEGEPAAKLCTLSVTDHNPEGGEKRYPLGGEPVKDLDGNVLIDEKGRRSYTTSAATGPSVGKHLLLAYIPTEIAEEGKELQVEYFAQDYPVTIERVGSKPLFDPDNERILS
;
A
#
# COMPACT_ATOMS: atom_id res chain seq x y z
N PRO A 1 2.92 -21.16 -27.73
CA PRO A 1 3.22 -20.13 -28.71
C PRO A 1 2.22 -18.99 -28.62
N MET A 2 2.66 -17.75 -28.86
CA MET A 2 1.86 -16.53 -28.69
C MET A 2 0.60 -16.52 -29.61
N GLU A 3 0.73 -17.06 -30.80
CA GLU A 3 -0.37 -17.17 -31.77
C GLU A 3 -1.53 -18.08 -31.28
N GLN A 4 -1.33 -18.89 -30.25
CA GLN A 4 -2.36 -19.74 -29.67
C GLN A 4 -3.00 -19.15 -28.40
N THR A 5 -2.59 -17.97 -27.98
CA THR A 5 -3.07 -17.34 -26.72
C THR A 5 -4.59 -17.13 -26.73
N GLY A 6 -5.17 -16.69 -27.86
CA GLY A 6 -6.61 -16.53 -27.99
C GLY A 6 -7.37 -17.86 -27.81
N ARG A 7 -6.89 -18.92 -28.48
CA ARG A 7 -7.50 -20.25 -28.34
C ARG A 7 -7.41 -20.78 -26.90
N LEU A 8 -6.26 -20.55 -26.22
CA LEU A 8 -6.10 -20.94 -24.82
C LEU A 8 -7.08 -20.18 -23.92
N TRP A 9 -7.21 -18.87 -24.14
CA TRP A 9 -8.18 -18.04 -23.43
C TRP A 9 -9.62 -18.58 -23.59
N ASP A 10 -10.06 -18.79 -24.83
CA ASP A 10 -11.42 -19.28 -25.13
C ASP A 10 -11.67 -20.64 -24.45
N THR A 11 -10.69 -21.56 -24.54
CA THR A 11 -10.79 -22.89 -23.91
C THR A 11 -10.95 -22.80 -22.39
N ILE A 12 -10.16 -21.95 -21.72
CA ILE A 12 -10.23 -21.75 -20.26
C ILE A 12 -11.55 -21.07 -19.90
N TYR A 13 -11.96 -20.06 -20.67
CA TYR A 13 -13.19 -19.33 -20.41
C TYR A 13 -14.43 -20.21 -20.56
N GLU A 14 -14.52 -21.04 -21.62
CA GLU A 14 -15.59 -21.98 -21.84
C GLU A 14 -15.66 -23.05 -20.72
N ALA A 15 -14.52 -23.64 -20.36
CA ALA A 15 -14.45 -24.62 -19.29
C ALA A 15 -14.78 -24.03 -17.91
N GLY A 16 -14.52 -22.75 -17.71
CA GLY A 16 -14.79 -22.06 -16.45
C GLY A 16 -16.24 -21.63 -16.24
N GLN A 17 -17.10 -21.73 -17.27
CA GLN A 17 -18.50 -21.25 -17.15
C GLN A 17 -19.30 -22.05 -16.12
N GLU A 18 -19.04 -23.34 -16.00
CA GLU A 18 -19.69 -24.19 -14.98
C GLU A 18 -19.33 -23.78 -13.53
N TYR A 19 -18.24 -23.02 -13.35
CA TYR A 19 -17.75 -22.50 -12.06
C TYR A 19 -18.01 -21.00 -11.89
N ASP A 20 -18.88 -20.37 -12.71
CA ASP A 20 -19.14 -18.91 -12.70
C ASP A 20 -17.85 -18.08 -12.87
N LEU A 21 -16.90 -18.57 -13.70
CA LEU A 21 -15.64 -17.88 -13.97
C LEU A 21 -15.89 -16.51 -14.57
N ARG A 22 -15.27 -15.49 -13.97
CA ARG A 22 -15.35 -14.10 -14.43
C ARG A 22 -13.96 -13.54 -14.71
N PRO A 23 -13.72 -12.96 -15.88
CA PRO A 23 -12.46 -12.29 -16.17
C PRO A 23 -12.32 -11.02 -15.32
N VAL A 24 -11.13 -10.81 -14.78
CA VAL A 24 -10.78 -9.59 -14.05
C VAL A 24 -9.62 -8.88 -14.74
N GLY A 25 -9.62 -7.55 -14.73
CA GLY A 25 -8.54 -6.75 -15.30
C GLY A 25 -7.28 -6.76 -14.43
N THR A 26 -6.12 -6.56 -15.05
CA THR A 26 -4.82 -6.44 -14.36
C THR A 26 -4.83 -5.39 -13.24
N GLY A 27 -5.61 -4.31 -13.39
CA GLY A 27 -5.77 -3.26 -12.39
C GLY A 27 -6.36 -3.76 -11.05
N VAL A 28 -7.16 -4.82 -11.06
CA VAL A 28 -7.67 -5.44 -9.82
C VAL A 28 -6.52 -6.06 -9.04
N TYR A 29 -5.63 -6.79 -9.71
CA TYR A 29 -4.46 -7.39 -9.09
C TYR A 29 -3.40 -6.35 -8.72
N GLY A 30 -2.97 -5.52 -9.68
CA GLY A 30 -1.85 -4.61 -9.55
C GLY A 30 -2.13 -3.32 -8.76
N ALA A 31 -3.40 -2.93 -8.65
CA ALA A 31 -3.79 -1.68 -7.98
C ALA A 31 -4.86 -1.92 -6.91
N THR A 32 -6.13 -2.04 -7.27
CA THR A 32 -7.24 -1.95 -6.30
C THR A 32 -7.22 -3.05 -5.24
N GLY A 33 -7.18 -4.32 -5.62
CA GLY A 33 -7.24 -5.46 -4.70
C GLY A 33 -6.05 -5.51 -3.74
N ARG A 34 -4.83 -5.29 -4.25
CA ARG A 34 -3.64 -5.29 -3.39
C ARG A 34 -3.65 -4.16 -2.36
N MET A 35 -4.16 -2.98 -2.74
CA MET A 35 -4.24 -1.83 -1.84
C MET A 35 -5.19 -2.09 -0.67
N GLU A 36 -6.34 -2.73 -0.92
CA GLU A 36 -7.28 -3.13 0.12
C GLU A 36 -6.69 -4.16 1.10
N LYS A 37 -5.83 -5.05 0.58
CA LYS A 37 -5.09 -6.05 1.38
C LYS A 37 -3.77 -5.53 1.94
N GLY A 38 -3.38 -4.30 1.62
CA GLY A 38 -2.10 -3.72 2.04
C GLY A 38 -0.88 -4.46 1.47
N TYR A 39 -1.00 -5.15 0.34
CA TYR A 39 0.12 -5.88 -0.27
C TYR A 39 1.11 -4.91 -0.93
N ARG A 40 2.39 -5.12 -0.64
CA ARG A 40 3.50 -4.32 -1.14
C ARG A 40 3.88 -4.73 -2.55
N LEU A 41 4.24 -3.76 -3.35
CA LEU A 41 4.73 -3.96 -4.72
C LEU A 41 6.23 -3.70 -4.77
N ILE A 42 6.98 -4.60 -5.42
CA ILE A 42 8.38 -4.36 -5.77
C ILE A 42 8.43 -3.24 -6.79
N GLY A 43 9.29 -2.25 -6.55
CA GLY A 43 9.37 -1.04 -7.38
C GLY A 43 8.45 0.10 -6.92
N ALA A 44 7.76 -0.07 -5.78
CA ALA A 44 6.96 0.97 -5.13
C ALA A 44 7.22 0.97 -3.63
N GLU A 45 6.61 0.05 -2.87
CA GLU A 45 6.85 -0.06 -1.42
C GLU A 45 8.15 -0.80 -1.10
N LEU A 46 8.53 -1.78 -1.93
CA LEU A 46 9.74 -2.58 -1.72
C LEU A 46 10.85 -2.08 -2.64
N GLU A 47 11.60 -1.13 -2.14
CA GLU A 47 12.77 -0.51 -2.73
C GLU A 47 13.95 -0.55 -1.75
N THR A 48 15.11 -0.04 -2.15
CA THR A 48 16.33 -0.06 -1.33
C THR A 48 16.33 0.94 -0.18
N ASP A 49 15.40 1.88 -0.16
CA ASP A 49 15.34 2.96 0.82
C ASP A 49 14.79 2.51 2.18
N TYR A 50 13.98 1.45 2.18
CA TYR A 50 13.31 0.92 3.38
C TYR A 50 13.57 -0.57 3.55
N ASN A 51 13.80 -0.98 4.80
CA ASN A 51 14.03 -2.39 5.12
C ASN A 51 12.70 -3.15 5.32
N PRO A 52 12.71 -4.50 5.39
CA PRO A 52 11.51 -5.31 5.56
C PRO A 52 10.72 -5.01 6.85
N VAL A 53 11.39 -4.59 7.93
CA VAL A 53 10.74 -4.24 9.20
C VAL A 53 9.92 -2.95 9.04
N GLU A 54 10.52 -1.92 8.43
CA GLU A 54 9.82 -0.68 8.09
C GLU A 54 8.62 -0.94 7.16
N ALA A 55 8.75 -1.92 6.26
CA ALA A 55 7.65 -2.35 5.38
C ALA A 55 6.59 -3.23 6.09
N GLY A 56 6.76 -3.57 7.37
CA GLY A 56 5.84 -4.43 8.12
C GLY A 56 5.84 -5.87 7.60
N LEU A 57 7.00 -6.41 7.21
CA LEU A 57 7.19 -7.78 6.72
C LEU A 57 7.98 -8.65 7.72
N ASP A 58 8.04 -8.25 8.97
CA ASP A 58 8.74 -8.91 10.07
C ASP A 58 7.95 -10.01 10.78
N PHE A 59 6.72 -10.27 10.34
CA PHE A 59 5.76 -11.17 11.00
C PHE A 59 6.14 -12.67 11.00
N HIS A 60 7.12 -13.09 10.22
CA HIS A 60 7.60 -14.47 10.17
C HIS A 60 8.85 -14.74 11.03
N GLY A 61 9.42 -13.69 11.66
CA GLY A 61 10.67 -13.80 12.40
C GLY A 61 11.87 -14.10 11.50
N VAL A 62 12.98 -14.53 12.12
CA VAL A 62 14.22 -14.84 11.43
C VAL A 62 14.36 -16.35 11.25
N LYS A 63 14.65 -16.81 10.03
CA LYS A 63 14.94 -18.23 9.73
C LYS A 63 16.31 -18.63 10.28
N ASP A 64 16.42 -19.89 10.74
CA ASP A 64 17.71 -20.46 11.21
C ASP A 64 18.75 -20.56 10.09
N ALA A 65 18.28 -20.84 8.86
CA ALA A 65 19.15 -20.92 7.69
C ALA A 65 19.91 -19.60 7.46
N ASP A 66 21.14 -19.72 6.97
CA ASP A 66 21.94 -18.58 6.56
C ASP A 66 21.44 -17.99 5.23
N PHE A 67 21.44 -16.66 5.12
CA PHE A 67 21.05 -15.93 3.91
C PHE A 67 21.74 -14.56 3.86
N ILE A 68 21.91 -14.02 2.65
CA ILE A 68 22.51 -12.69 2.44
C ILE A 68 21.63 -11.63 3.11
N GLY A 69 22.23 -10.81 3.99
CA GLY A 69 21.55 -9.75 4.72
C GLY A 69 20.91 -10.17 6.03
N LYS A 70 21.15 -11.41 6.52
CA LYS A 70 20.59 -11.90 7.79
C LYS A 70 20.96 -11.00 8.97
N ASP A 71 22.24 -10.64 9.11
CA ASP A 71 22.69 -9.81 10.24
C ASP A 71 22.02 -8.44 10.25
N ALA A 72 21.93 -7.79 9.08
CA ALA A 72 21.23 -6.50 8.93
C ALA A 72 19.72 -6.60 9.20
N TYR A 73 19.10 -7.74 8.85
CA TYR A 73 17.68 -7.96 9.15
C TYR A 73 17.46 -8.19 10.66
N VAL A 74 18.32 -8.95 11.32
CA VAL A 74 18.27 -9.15 12.78
C VAL A 74 18.44 -7.82 13.50
N GLU A 75 19.45 -7.02 13.11
CA GLU A 75 19.66 -5.68 13.68
C GLU A 75 18.43 -4.78 13.50
N ALA A 76 17.81 -4.80 12.32
CA ALA A 76 16.60 -4.03 12.06
C ALA A 76 15.40 -4.49 12.92
N MET A 77 15.28 -5.77 13.22
CA MET A 77 14.22 -6.33 14.09
C MET A 77 14.42 -6.00 15.57
N GLU A 78 15.68 -5.86 16.02
CA GLU A 78 16.01 -5.49 17.40
C GLU A 78 15.90 -3.97 17.65
N GLY A 79 15.98 -3.17 16.59
CA GLY A 79 15.89 -1.72 16.61
C GLY A 79 14.47 -1.19 16.48
N GLU A 80 14.32 0.13 16.69
CA GLU A 80 13.08 0.82 16.35
C GLU A 80 13.17 1.31 14.89
N PRO A 81 12.18 1.00 14.02
CA PRO A 81 12.20 1.46 12.64
C PRO A 81 12.02 2.99 12.57
N ALA A 82 12.80 3.67 11.72
CA ALA A 82 12.70 5.12 11.53
C ALA A 82 11.37 5.55 10.91
N ALA A 83 10.77 4.68 10.09
CA ALA A 83 9.46 4.89 9.48
C ALA A 83 8.69 3.58 9.42
N LYS A 84 7.38 3.65 9.30
CA LYS A 84 6.48 2.50 9.13
C LYS A 84 5.62 2.70 7.90
N LEU A 85 5.46 1.63 7.11
CA LEU A 85 4.51 1.65 6.02
C LEU A 85 3.09 1.75 6.57
N CYS A 86 2.35 2.75 6.10
CA CYS A 86 0.98 3.02 6.50
C CYS A 86 0.04 2.97 5.30
N THR A 87 -1.19 2.52 5.54
CA THR A 87 -2.31 2.69 4.61
C THR A 87 -3.09 3.93 5.03
N LEU A 88 -3.20 4.89 4.12
CA LEU A 88 -3.97 6.11 4.33
C LEU A 88 -5.22 6.10 3.45
N SER A 89 -6.22 6.88 3.82
CA SER A 89 -7.37 7.17 2.96
C SER A 89 -7.55 8.67 2.77
N VAL A 90 -7.94 9.08 1.57
CA VAL A 90 -8.34 10.46 1.28
C VAL A 90 -9.74 10.68 1.88
N THR A 91 -9.88 11.69 2.74
CA THR A 91 -11.14 12.00 3.45
C THR A 91 -11.98 13.06 2.75
N ASP A 92 -11.33 13.95 1.98
CA ASP A 92 -11.99 14.92 1.11
C ASP A 92 -11.26 15.00 -0.23
N HIS A 93 -11.98 14.76 -1.32
CA HIS A 93 -11.47 14.82 -2.68
C HIS A 93 -11.59 16.21 -3.33
N ASN A 94 -12.12 17.19 -2.59
CA ASN A 94 -12.44 18.52 -3.10
C ASN A 94 -12.39 19.60 -2.00
N PRO A 95 -11.27 19.71 -1.24
CA PRO A 95 -11.20 20.59 -0.07
C PRO A 95 -11.36 22.08 -0.38
N GLU A 96 -11.02 22.51 -1.60
CA GLU A 96 -11.16 23.93 -2.03
C GLU A 96 -12.35 24.17 -2.97
N GLY A 97 -13.16 23.15 -3.23
CA GLY A 97 -14.25 23.20 -4.20
C GLY A 97 -13.79 22.88 -5.64
N GLY A 98 -14.74 22.63 -6.53
CA GLY A 98 -14.48 22.27 -7.93
C GLY A 98 -14.65 20.77 -8.21
N GLU A 99 -13.78 20.20 -9.04
CA GLU A 99 -13.83 18.79 -9.40
C GLU A 99 -13.12 17.92 -8.36
N LYS A 100 -13.68 16.74 -8.10
CA LYS A 100 -13.02 15.72 -7.26
C LYS A 100 -11.72 15.25 -7.90
N ARG A 101 -10.65 15.20 -7.12
CA ARG A 101 -9.35 14.71 -7.55
C ARG A 101 -8.93 13.51 -6.72
N TYR A 102 -8.14 12.66 -7.35
CA TYR A 102 -7.68 11.41 -6.79
C TYR A 102 -6.15 11.34 -6.95
N PRO A 103 -5.36 11.50 -5.88
CA PRO A 103 -3.91 11.31 -5.92
C PRO A 103 -3.53 9.97 -6.57
N LEU A 104 -2.42 9.94 -7.31
CA LEU A 104 -2.03 8.79 -8.13
C LEU A 104 -0.80 8.02 -7.61
N GLY A 105 -0.12 8.55 -6.59
CA GLY A 105 1.16 8.09 -6.08
C GLY A 105 2.29 9.06 -6.44
N GLY A 106 3.27 9.19 -5.52
CA GLY A 106 4.38 10.14 -5.64
C GLY A 106 4.13 11.49 -4.94
N GLU A 107 2.97 11.70 -4.35
CA GLU A 107 2.64 12.94 -3.65
C GLU A 107 3.37 13.04 -2.32
N PRO A 108 3.95 14.23 -1.97
CA PRO A 108 4.51 14.44 -0.64
C PRO A 108 3.44 14.35 0.45
N VAL A 109 3.77 13.68 1.56
CA VAL A 109 2.92 13.64 2.76
C VAL A 109 3.37 14.73 3.72
N LYS A 110 2.41 15.50 4.24
CA LYS A 110 2.61 16.66 5.10
C LYS A 110 1.86 16.52 6.42
N ASP A 111 2.35 17.22 7.43
CA ASP A 111 1.57 17.53 8.63
C ASP A 111 0.45 18.55 8.33
N LEU A 112 -0.38 18.85 9.34
CA LEU A 112 -1.47 19.83 9.20
C LEU A 112 -0.98 21.28 9.11
N ASP A 113 0.29 21.56 9.42
CA ASP A 113 0.93 22.86 9.27
C ASP A 113 1.54 23.06 7.88
N GLY A 114 1.47 22.02 7.01
CA GLY A 114 1.95 22.04 5.62
C GLY A 114 3.43 21.67 5.47
N ASN A 115 4.10 21.15 6.52
CA ASN A 115 5.47 20.71 6.43
C ASN A 115 5.53 19.26 5.92
N VAL A 116 6.41 18.99 4.95
CA VAL A 116 6.67 17.62 4.48
C VAL A 116 7.27 16.81 5.63
N LEU A 117 6.72 15.62 5.88
CA LEU A 117 7.22 14.74 6.92
C LEU A 117 8.60 14.19 6.53
N ILE A 118 9.49 14.15 7.52
CA ILE A 118 10.87 13.65 7.35
C ILE A 118 11.17 12.75 8.55
N ASP A 119 11.66 11.55 8.30
CA ASP A 119 12.06 10.63 9.35
C ASP A 119 13.45 10.94 9.92
N GLU A 120 13.86 10.25 10.97
CA GLU A 120 15.15 10.43 11.65
C GLU A 120 16.38 10.16 10.75
N LYS A 121 16.20 9.42 9.63
CA LYS A 121 17.22 9.19 8.62
C LYS A 121 17.24 10.27 7.53
N GLY A 122 16.37 11.28 7.63
CA GLY A 122 16.27 12.38 6.68
C GLY A 122 15.50 12.03 5.40
N ARG A 123 14.76 10.91 5.35
CA ARG A 123 13.94 10.51 4.19
C ARG A 123 12.59 11.22 4.26
N ARG A 124 12.19 11.82 3.13
CA ARG A 124 10.89 12.50 3.02
C ARG A 124 9.78 11.51 2.76
N SER A 125 8.67 11.67 3.47
CA SER A 125 7.47 10.87 3.24
C SER A 125 6.77 11.28 1.95
N TYR A 126 6.43 10.30 1.15
CA TYR A 126 5.61 10.44 -0.07
C TYR A 126 4.73 9.22 -0.25
N THR A 127 3.67 9.36 -1.03
CA THR A 127 2.79 8.23 -1.38
C THR A 127 3.48 7.32 -2.39
N THR A 128 3.69 6.06 -2.04
CA THR A 128 4.33 5.08 -2.91
C THR A 128 3.36 4.49 -3.92
N SER A 129 2.10 4.36 -3.51
CA SER A 129 1.01 3.82 -4.34
C SER A 129 -0.32 4.48 -4.00
N ALA A 130 -1.22 4.51 -4.99
CA ALA A 130 -2.57 5.01 -4.85
C ALA A 130 -3.55 4.18 -5.66
N ALA A 131 -4.72 3.88 -5.11
CA ALA A 131 -5.84 3.27 -5.83
C ALA A 131 -7.15 3.39 -5.07
N THR A 132 -8.26 3.37 -5.78
CA THR A 132 -9.57 3.23 -5.17
C THR A 132 -9.76 1.79 -4.67
N GLY A 133 -10.19 1.64 -3.41
CA GLY A 133 -10.57 0.37 -2.80
C GLY A 133 -12.09 0.20 -2.85
N PRO A 134 -12.65 -0.49 -3.87
CA PRO A 134 -14.10 -0.60 -4.05
C PRO A 134 -14.79 -1.35 -2.92
N SER A 135 -14.11 -2.33 -2.28
CA SER A 135 -14.68 -3.11 -1.17
C SER A 135 -14.77 -2.30 0.12
N VAL A 136 -13.86 -1.35 0.31
CA VAL A 136 -13.83 -0.47 1.50
C VAL A 136 -14.45 0.90 1.24
N GLY A 137 -14.75 1.23 -0.03
CA GLY A 137 -15.37 2.48 -0.44
C GLY A 137 -14.49 3.73 -0.26
N LYS A 138 -13.16 3.56 -0.25
CA LYS A 138 -12.19 4.63 -0.01
C LYS A 138 -11.15 4.70 -1.13
N HIS A 139 -10.58 5.88 -1.34
CA HIS A 139 -9.35 6.04 -2.12
C HIS A 139 -8.17 5.87 -1.18
N LEU A 140 -7.36 4.85 -1.42
CA LEU A 140 -6.28 4.41 -0.56
C LEU A 140 -4.93 4.84 -1.10
N LEU A 141 -4.03 5.19 -0.19
CA LEU A 141 -2.65 5.54 -0.45
C LEU A 141 -1.76 4.68 0.44
N LEU A 142 -0.59 4.27 -0.04
CA LEU A 142 0.47 3.72 0.80
C LEU A 142 1.59 4.76 0.93
N ALA A 143 2.13 4.91 2.12
CA ALA A 143 3.26 5.82 2.38
C ALA A 143 4.05 5.33 3.60
N TYR A 144 5.37 5.59 3.60
CA TYR A 144 6.18 5.45 4.79
C TYR A 144 6.07 6.73 5.63
N ILE A 145 5.64 6.55 6.87
CA ILE A 145 5.40 7.65 7.83
C ILE A 145 6.40 7.51 8.98
N PRO A 146 7.05 8.61 9.45
CA PRO A 146 7.93 8.60 10.60
C PRO A 146 7.29 7.89 11.80
N THR A 147 8.04 7.03 12.48
CA THR A 147 7.51 6.13 13.52
C THR A 147 6.80 6.88 14.64
N GLU A 148 7.32 8.04 15.05
CA GLU A 148 6.75 8.84 16.13
C GLU A 148 5.35 9.40 15.86
N ILE A 149 4.93 9.44 14.59
CA ILE A 149 3.59 9.93 14.19
C ILE A 149 2.75 8.88 13.47
N ALA A 150 3.30 7.68 13.23
CA ALA A 150 2.62 6.57 12.57
C ALA A 150 1.61 5.92 13.52
N GLU A 151 0.42 6.52 13.66
CA GLU A 151 -0.66 6.07 14.53
C GLU A 151 -1.98 6.01 13.77
N GLU A 152 -2.77 4.95 13.95
CA GLU A 152 -4.11 4.80 13.33
C GLU A 152 -5.04 5.93 13.79
N GLY A 153 -5.74 6.55 12.84
CA GLY A 153 -6.60 7.71 13.08
C GLY A 153 -5.87 9.06 12.99
N LYS A 154 -4.56 9.09 12.84
CA LYS A 154 -3.81 10.34 12.66
C LYS A 154 -4.20 11.02 11.37
N GLU A 155 -4.53 12.31 11.46
CA GLU A 155 -4.82 13.16 10.31
C GLU A 155 -3.54 13.79 9.77
N LEU A 156 -3.39 13.78 8.44
CA LEU A 156 -2.27 14.31 7.68
C LEU A 156 -2.81 14.94 6.38
N GLN A 157 -1.92 15.40 5.52
CA GLN A 157 -2.25 15.93 4.20
C GLN A 157 -1.33 15.33 3.13
N VAL A 158 -1.83 15.25 1.89
CA VAL A 158 -1.01 14.97 0.71
C VAL A 158 -1.15 16.11 -0.27
N GLU A 159 -0.02 16.58 -0.83
CA GLU A 159 -0.05 17.63 -1.84
C GLU A 159 -0.22 17.05 -3.23
N TYR A 160 -1.29 17.43 -3.93
CA TYR A 160 -1.55 17.02 -5.30
C TYR A 160 -2.00 18.21 -6.14
N PHE A 161 -1.28 18.52 -7.23
CA PHE A 161 -1.48 19.74 -8.05
C PHE A 161 -1.45 21.05 -7.24
N ALA A 162 -0.46 21.19 -6.36
CA ALA A 162 -0.27 22.37 -5.48
C ALA A 162 -1.48 22.65 -4.56
N GLN A 163 -2.26 21.65 -4.23
CA GLN A 163 -3.39 21.68 -3.31
C GLN A 163 -3.25 20.56 -2.30
N ASP A 164 -3.53 20.84 -1.02
CA ASP A 164 -3.44 19.85 0.05
C ASP A 164 -4.78 19.12 0.23
N TYR A 165 -4.72 17.78 0.21
CA TYR A 165 -5.87 16.89 0.39
C TYR A 165 -5.76 16.21 1.76
N PRO A 166 -6.79 16.30 2.61
CA PRO A 166 -6.77 15.66 3.91
C PRO A 166 -6.80 14.13 3.77
N VAL A 167 -5.96 13.48 4.55
CA VAL A 167 -5.87 12.02 4.63
C VAL A 167 -5.84 11.56 6.08
N THR A 168 -6.27 10.33 6.32
CA THR A 168 -6.20 9.69 7.64
C THR A 168 -5.41 8.39 7.53
N ILE A 169 -4.56 8.12 8.51
CA ILE A 169 -3.89 6.82 8.64
C ILE A 169 -4.93 5.78 9.08
N GLU A 170 -5.23 4.84 8.20
CA GLU A 170 -6.20 3.77 8.45
C GLU A 170 -5.56 2.55 9.12
N ARG A 171 -4.32 2.22 8.73
CA ARG A 171 -3.54 1.09 9.24
C ARG A 171 -2.05 1.41 9.26
N VAL A 172 -1.38 0.86 10.26
CA VAL A 172 0.08 0.83 10.37
C VAL A 172 0.55 -0.61 10.19
N GLY A 173 1.57 -0.81 9.34
CA GLY A 173 2.14 -2.13 9.07
C GLY A 173 1.31 -2.99 8.12
N SER A 174 1.23 -4.30 8.37
CA SER A 174 0.75 -5.31 7.41
C SER A 174 -0.75 -5.65 7.50
N LYS A 175 -1.46 -5.17 8.52
CA LYS A 175 -2.87 -5.53 8.70
C LYS A 175 -3.75 -4.91 7.61
N PRO A 176 -4.50 -5.72 6.83
CA PRO A 176 -5.33 -5.20 5.73
C PRO A 176 -6.58 -4.49 6.24
N LEU A 177 -7.12 -3.58 5.40
CA LEU A 177 -8.42 -2.96 5.63
C LEU A 177 -9.57 -3.89 5.27
N PHE A 178 -9.42 -4.65 4.18
CA PHE A 178 -10.44 -5.59 3.73
C PHE A 178 -10.09 -7.01 4.16
N ASP A 179 -11.05 -7.70 4.79
CA ASP A 179 -10.94 -9.08 5.22
C ASP A 179 -9.63 -9.36 6.01
N PRO A 180 -9.44 -8.67 7.16
CA PRO A 180 -8.17 -8.69 7.90
C PRO A 180 -7.76 -10.08 8.39
N ASP A 181 -8.73 -10.94 8.64
CA ASP A 181 -8.53 -12.29 9.16
C ASP A 181 -8.57 -13.37 8.07
N ASN A 182 -8.65 -12.95 6.78
CA ASN A 182 -8.70 -13.82 5.60
C ASN A 182 -9.89 -14.81 5.57
N GLU A 183 -10.97 -14.52 6.26
CA GLU A 183 -12.14 -15.41 6.34
C GLU A 183 -12.77 -15.66 4.97
N ARG A 184 -12.85 -14.64 4.12
CA ARG A 184 -13.42 -14.75 2.77
C ARG A 184 -12.49 -15.46 1.78
N ILE A 185 -11.18 -15.37 1.97
CA ILE A 185 -10.20 -16.04 1.11
C ILE A 185 -10.12 -17.54 1.44
N LEU A 186 -10.40 -17.89 2.70
CA LEU A 186 -10.31 -19.25 3.20
C LEU A 186 -11.65 -20.01 3.19
N SER A 187 -12.74 -19.34 2.84
CA SER A 187 -14.10 -19.90 2.78
C SER A 187 -14.40 -20.65 1.47
#